data_bdbaefa45bd684e4b51f07f0de8da159
#
_entry.id   bdbaefa45bd684e4b51f07f0de8da159
#
_cell.length_a   1.000
_cell.length_b   1.000
_cell.length_c   1.000
_cell.angle_alpha   90.00
_cell.angle_beta   90.00
_cell.angle_gamma   90.00
#
_symmetry.space_group_name_H-M   'P 1'
#
loop_
_entity.id
_entity.type
_entity.pdbx_description
1 polymer ?
#
loop_
_entity_poly.entity_id
_entity_poly.type
_entity_poly.pdbx_seq_one_letter_code
_entity_poly.pdbx_strand_id
1 'polypeptide(L)'
;MASLDSKLVNVVGDRTAKVLETTFGYKTIADLIHHYPRRYLVRGELSDIAELKEGDEVTVLAEIFSSSSRKLHARKGSILEVIVTDGSAKMSLTFFNQAWREKDLRVGRQGLFAGKVGVFNGKRQLAHPDYEMIPDGNDVDSAVAEFAGKYLPMYPASAKLPSWKIAQCINLSIGALDEIADFMPEKILTERGYPSLQQAIVQIHNPVDLDSADKSRARITFDEALLMQLLLLERRAELRALKAVARRPKSSGILTAFDASLPWQLTPGQVQVSAEIESDLAAAYPMHRLLQGEVGSGKTVVALRAMLAVIDSGGQAALLAPTEVLAAQHLRTIEKLLGPLAQGGMLGGSEIATKVTLLTGSQSAAARKEALAMAASGGAGIVIGTHALLSESVAFNDLKFHKIYTYAYDIRPQLFMLLNDCKYNNEAVLREHVYINGVFENVLIHSKFNKFYL
;
A
#
# COMPACT_ATOMS: atom_id res chain seq x y z
N MET A 1 34.14 4.62 -6.39
CA MET A 1 33.17 3.90 -5.56
C MET A 1 31.96 4.78 -5.33
N ALA A 2 30.78 4.22 -5.28
CA ALA A 2 29.52 4.96 -5.29
C ALA A 2 28.67 4.59 -4.09
N SER A 3 27.94 5.58 -3.52
CA SER A 3 26.94 5.35 -2.49
C SER A 3 25.55 5.10 -3.08
N LEU A 4 24.59 4.68 -2.26
CA LEU A 4 23.21 4.53 -2.66
C LEU A 4 22.58 5.80 -3.24
N ASP A 5 22.98 6.97 -2.74
CA ASP A 5 22.50 8.28 -3.20
C ASP A 5 23.22 8.80 -4.46
N SER A 6 24.21 8.05 -4.96
CA SER A 6 24.94 8.44 -6.17
C SER A 6 24.01 8.45 -7.38
N LYS A 7 24.18 9.46 -8.26
CA LYS A 7 23.34 9.61 -9.45
C LYS A 7 23.60 8.47 -10.45
N LEU A 8 22.53 7.92 -11.00
CA LEU A 8 22.58 6.85 -12.02
C LEU A 8 23.42 7.21 -13.24
N VAL A 9 23.46 8.48 -13.63
CA VAL A 9 24.23 8.95 -14.79
C VAL A 9 25.71 8.57 -14.70
N ASN A 10 26.26 8.54 -13.50
CA ASN A 10 27.68 8.22 -13.28
C ASN A 10 28.00 6.72 -13.47
N VAL A 11 26.99 5.86 -13.49
CA VAL A 11 27.15 4.40 -13.56
C VAL A 11 26.63 3.83 -14.87
N VAL A 12 25.43 4.24 -15.31
CA VAL A 12 24.78 3.67 -16.50
C VAL A 12 24.86 4.59 -17.74
N GLY A 13 25.45 5.77 -17.60
CA GLY A 13 25.62 6.79 -18.65
C GLY A 13 24.34 7.62 -18.90
N ASP A 14 24.54 8.82 -19.49
CA ASP A 14 23.50 9.85 -19.64
C ASP A 14 22.24 9.36 -20.35
N ARG A 15 22.38 8.66 -21.47
CA ARG A 15 21.25 8.21 -22.29
C ARG A 15 20.36 7.21 -21.53
N THR A 16 20.98 6.26 -20.84
CA THR A 16 20.27 5.22 -20.09
C THR A 16 19.64 5.80 -18.82
N ALA A 17 20.37 6.64 -18.10
CA ALA A 17 19.86 7.32 -16.91
C ALA A 17 18.63 8.18 -17.24
N LYS A 18 18.65 8.94 -18.35
CA LYS A 18 17.49 9.72 -18.81
C LYS A 18 16.28 8.86 -19.14
N VAL A 19 16.47 7.66 -19.70
CA VAL A 19 15.37 6.73 -19.97
C VAL A 19 14.81 6.15 -18.67
N LEU A 20 15.65 5.80 -17.69
CA LEU A 20 15.24 5.35 -16.37
C LEU A 20 14.46 6.44 -15.63
N GLU A 21 14.93 7.69 -15.64
CA GLU A 21 14.24 8.81 -15.03
C GLU A 21 12.87 9.09 -15.67
N THR A 22 12.80 9.12 -17.00
CA THR A 22 11.54 9.42 -17.71
C THR A 22 10.51 8.30 -17.66
N THR A 23 10.95 7.04 -17.48
CA THR A 23 10.08 5.86 -17.51
C THR A 23 9.63 5.45 -16.13
N PHE A 24 10.52 5.50 -15.14
CA PHE A 24 10.29 5.01 -13.78
C PHE A 24 10.48 6.06 -12.69
N GLY A 25 11.01 7.23 -13.02
CA GLY A 25 11.33 8.29 -12.06
C GLY A 25 12.66 8.09 -11.32
N TYR A 26 13.49 7.12 -11.73
CA TYR A 26 14.72 6.74 -11.02
C TYR A 26 15.87 7.69 -11.33
N LYS A 27 16.50 8.22 -10.28
CA LYS A 27 17.61 9.19 -10.35
C LYS A 27 18.89 8.69 -9.69
N THR A 28 18.74 7.86 -8.65
CA THR A 28 19.83 7.36 -7.80
C THR A 28 20.03 5.86 -7.97
N ILE A 29 21.16 5.34 -7.51
CA ILE A 29 21.43 3.91 -7.46
C ILE A 29 20.38 3.23 -6.55
N ALA A 30 20.03 3.84 -5.41
CA ALA A 30 18.99 3.33 -4.53
C ALA A 30 17.66 3.11 -5.27
N ASP A 31 17.20 4.09 -6.06
CA ASP A 31 15.95 3.95 -6.82
C ASP A 31 15.97 2.72 -7.73
N LEU A 32 17.10 2.47 -8.39
CA LEU A 32 17.22 1.38 -9.35
C LEU A 32 17.33 0.00 -8.68
N ILE A 33 18.11 -0.12 -7.60
CA ILE A 33 18.26 -1.40 -6.91
C ILE A 33 17.01 -1.81 -6.11
N HIS A 34 16.08 -0.88 -5.85
CA HIS A 34 14.76 -1.19 -5.30
C HIS A 34 13.75 -1.60 -6.38
N HIS A 35 14.16 -1.68 -7.65
CA HIS A 35 13.35 -2.23 -8.72
C HIS A 35 13.46 -3.76 -8.73
N TYR A 36 12.76 -4.42 -7.83
CA TYR A 36 12.89 -5.87 -7.62
C TYR A 36 12.30 -6.71 -8.75
N PRO A 37 12.89 -7.89 -9.04
CA PRO A 37 12.33 -8.82 -10.02
C PRO A 37 11.00 -9.41 -9.53
N ARG A 38 10.04 -9.56 -10.44
CA ARG A 38 8.74 -10.20 -10.15
C ARG A 38 8.85 -11.71 -10.03
N ARG A 39 9.75 -12.31 -10.81
CA ARG A 39 9.99 -13.76 -10.85
C ARG A 39 11.39 -14.03 -11.38
N TYR A 40 11.83 -15.26 -11.22
CA TYR A 40 13.07 -15.76 -11.83
C TYR A 40 12.72 -16.82 -12.85
N LEU A 41 13.37 -16.78 -14.01
CA LEU A 41 13.35 -17.87 -14.98
C LEU A 41 14.52 -18.79 -14.66
N VAL A 42 14.23 -20.07 -14.46
CA VAL A 42 15.25 -21.10 -14.36
C VAL A 42 15.66 -21.41 -15.79
N ARG A 43 16.92 -21.20 -16.15
CA ARG A 43 17.44 -21.67 -17.43
C ARG A 43 17.69 -23.16 -17.29
N GLY A 44 17.03 -23.97 -18.14
CA GLY A 44 17.21 -25.40 -18.18
C GLY A 44 18.65 -25.81 -18.57
N GLU A 45 19.00 -27.05 -18.36
CA GLU A 45 20.22 -27.66 -18.95
C GLU A 45 20.16 -27.56 -20.47
N LEU A 46 21.33 -27.47 -21.12
CA LEU A 46 21.40 -27.49 -22.57
C LEU A 46 20.72 -28.74 -23.12
N SER A 47 19.76 -28.51 -24.01
CA SER A 47 18.98 -29.59 -24.61
C SER A 47 19.11 -29.56 -26.12
N ASP A 48 19.18 -30.76 -26.72
CA ASP A 48 19.18 -30.91 -28.15
C ASP A 48 17.79 -30.62 -28.73
N ILE A 49 17.72 -29.84 -29.81
CA ILE A 49 16.45 -29.46 -30.44
C ILE A 49 15.66 -30.71 -30.89
N ALA A 50 16.32 -31.77 -31.25
CA ALA A 50 15.69 -33.02 -31.70
C ALA A 50 14.87 -33.71 -30.60
N GLU A 51 15.28 -33.60 -29.32
CA GLU A 51 14.69 -34.30 -28.17
C GLU A 51 13.58 -33.51 -27.46
N LEU A 52 13.39 -32.24 -27.78
CA LEU A 52 12.45 -31.34 -27.10
C LEU A 52 11.00 -31.79 -27.24
N LYS A 53 10.24 -31.69 -26.15
CA LYS A 53 8.80 -31.95 -26.09
C LYS A 53 8.02 -30.67 -25.87
N GLU A 54 6.78 -30.63 -26.30
CA GLU A 54 5.87 -29.52 -26.04
C GLU A 54 5.67 -29.33 -24.52
N GLY A 55 5.88 -28.13 -24.06
CA GLY A 55 5.75 -27.76 -22.63
C GLY A 55 7.06 -27.71 -21.88
N ASP A 56 8.16 -28.26 -22.40
CA ASP A 56 9.48 -28.23 -21.77
C ASP A 56 10.01 -26.82 -21.64
N GLU A 57 10.62 -26.49 -20.51
CA GLU A 57 11.43 -25.26 -20.34
C GLU A 57 12.89 -25.61 -20.64
N VAL A 58 13.42 -25.00 -21.69
CA VAL A 58 14.71 -25.42 -22.25
C VAL A 58 15.64 -24.24 -22.48
N THR A 59 16.94 -24.54 -22.50
CA THR A 59 17.97 -23.66 -23.05
C THR A 59 18.69 -24.44 -24.16
N VAL A 60 18.71 -23.86 -25.36
CA VAL A 60 19.40 -24.47 -26.52
C VAL A 60 20.53 -23.57 -26.99
N LEU A 61 21.68 -24.16 -27.25
CA LEU A 61 22.76 -23.53 -27.99
C LEU A 61 22.52 -23.77 -29.47
N ALA A 62 22.34 -22.72 -30.25
CA ALA A 62 22.03 -22.87 -31.65
C ALA A 62 22.57 -21.72 -32.50
N GLU A 63 22.82 -22.04 -33.79
CA GLU A 63 23.19 -21.07 -34.81
C GLU A 63 21.92 -20.56 -35.53
N ILE A 64 21.91 -19.28 -35.85
CA ILE A 64 20.83 -18.67 -36.61
C ILE A 64 20.93 -19.09 -38.08
N PHE A 65 20.00 -19.92 -38.53
CA PHE A 65 19.91 -20.41 -39.88
C PHE A 65 19.21 -19.40 -40.83
N SER A 66 18.15 -18.76 -40.37
CA SER A 66 17.45 -17.72 -41.14
C SER A 66 16.74 -16.75 -40.19
N SER A 67 16.60 -15.49 -40.63
CA SER A 67 15.89 -14.44 -39.92
C SER A 67 15.03 -13.67 -40.91
N SER A 68 13.72 -13.55 -40.66
CA SER A 68 12.79 -12.84 -41.52
C SER A 68 11.76 -12.07 -40.74
N SER A 69 11.55 -10.82 -41.10
CA SER A 69 10.55 -9.94 -40.47
C SER A 69 9.40 -9.67 -41.47
N ARG A 70 8.16 -9.87 -41.03
CA ARG A 70 6.97 -9.59 -41.83
C ARG A 70 5.97 -8.73 -41.07
N LYS A 71 5.30 -7.80 -41.79
CA LYS A 71 4.18 -7.04 -41.25
C LYS A 71 2.90 -7.88 -41.25
N LEU A 72 2.11 -7.77 -40.21
CA LEU A 72 0.78 -8.41 -40.16
C LEU A 72 -0.22 -7.59 -40.97
N HIS A 73 -0.84 -8.23 -42.01
CA HIS A 73 -1.82 -7.55 -42.86
C HIS A 73 -3.16 -7.28 -42.17
N ALA A 74 -3.55 -8.10 -41.16
CA ALA A 74 -4.86 -8.01 -40.51
C ALA A 74 -4.89 -7.17 -39.23
N ARG A 75 -3.73 -6.84 -38.64
CA ARG A 75 -3.58 -6.00 -37.42
C ARG A 75 -2.31 -5.18 -37.51
N LYS A 76 -2.29 -3.98 -36.91
CA LYS A 76 -1.05 -3.20 -36.76
C LYS A 76 -0.05 -4.02 -35.92
N GLY A 77 1.03 -4.50 -36.54
CA GLY A 77 2.08 -5.29 -35.88
C GLY A 77 3.07 -5.92 -36.84
N SER A 78 4.16 -6.45 -36.31
CA SER A 78 5.18 -7.19 -37.04
C SER A 78 5.48 -8.51 -36.34
N ILE A 79 5.86 -9.53 -37.10
CA ILE A 79 6.40 -10.79 -36.60
C ILE A 79 7.80 -10.91 -37.13
N LEU A 80 8.76 -11.13 -36.22
CA LEU A 80 10.10 -11.59 -36.55
C LEU A 80 10.14 -13.10 -36.29
N GLU A 81 10.41 -13.87 -37.33
CA GLU A 81 10.61 -15.33 -37.27
C GLU A 81 12.08 -15.61 -37.53
N VAL A 82 12.71 -16.28 -36.58
CA VAL A 82 14.11 -16.69 -36.68
C VAL A 82 14.15 -18.21 -36.58
N ILE A 83 14.77 -18.86 -37.56
CA ILE A 83 15.00 -20.30 -37.49
C ILE A 83 16.40 -20.53 -36.99
N VAL A 84 16.54 -21.34 -35.96
CA VAL A 84 17.81 -21.72 -35.35
C VAL A 84 18.04 -23.22 -35.52
N THR A 85 19.31 -23.63 -35.51
CA THR A 85 19.73 -25.03 -35.60
C THR A 85 20.91 -25.31 -34.67
N ASP A 86 20.89 -26.47 -34.02
CA ASP A 86 21.98 -27.02 -33.25
C ASP A 86 22.82 -28.06 -34.04
N GLY A 87 22.52 -28.22 -35.35
CA GLY A 87 23.07 -29.22 -36.21
C GLY A 87 22.25 -30.53 -36.24
N SER A 88 21.47 -30.85 -35.22
CA SER A 88 20.60 -32.03 -35.16
C SER A 88 19.19 -31.77 -35.73
N ALA A 89 18.63 -30.61 -35.42
CA ALA A 89 17.30 -30.23 -35.83
C ALA A 89 17.16 -28.70 -36.02
N LYS A 90 15.96 -28.25 -36.42
CA LYS A 90 15.61 -26.82 -36.56
C LYS A 90 14.42 -26.48 -35.70
N MET A 91 14.44 -25.27 -35.11
CA MET A 91 13.37 -24.73 -34.30
C MET A 91 13.09 -23.28 -34.69
N SER A 92 11.85 -22.85 -34.59
CA SER A 92 11.43 -21.48 -34.87
C SER A 92 11.41 -20.65 -33.59
N LEU A 93 11.98 -19.46 -33.62
CA LEU A 93 11.87 -18.43 -32.57
C LEU A 93 10.93 -17.35 -33.12
N THR A 94 9.88 -17.00 -32.38
CA THR A 94 8.88 -16.03 -32.84
C THR A 94 8.81 -14.84 -31.90
N PHE A 95 8.99 -13.63 -32.46
CA PHE A 95 8.90 -12.38 -31.70
C PHE A 95 7.80 -11.47 -32.29
N PHE A 96 6.80 -11.14 -31.52
CA PHE A 96 5.72 -10.23 -31.94
C PHE A 96 6.09 -8.78 -31.59
N ASN A 97 5.93 -7.87 -32.58
CA ASN A 97 6.22 -6.43 -32.43
C ASN A 97 7.66 -6.09 -32.02
N GLN A 98 8.62 -6.95 -32.31
CA GLN A 98 10.04 -6.79 -31.95
C GLN A 98 10.98 -6.95 -33.16
N ALA A 99 10.59 -6.42 -34.31
CA ALA A 99 11.40 -6.47 -35.54
C ALA A 99 12.82 -5.86 -35.36
N TRP A 100 13.01 -4.98 -34.36
CA TRP A 100 14.33 -4.41 -34.05
C TRP A 100 15.38 -5.45 -33.62
N ARG A 101 14.95 -6.63 -33.15
CA ARG A 101 15.85 -7.75 -32.78
C ARG A 101 16.55 -8.38 -33.99
N GLU A 102 16.08 -8.16 -35.19
CA GLU A 102 16.70 -8.63 -36.43
C GLU A 102 18.16 -8.15 -36.57
N LYS A 103 18.48 -6.99 -35.98
CA LYS A 103 19.84 -6.47 -35.95
C LYS A 103 20.80 -7.31 -35.12
N ASP A 104 20.31 -7.96 -34.07
CA ASP A 104 21.09 -8.80 -33.17
C ASP A 104 21.08 -10.26 -33.65
N LEU A 105 19.95 -10.72 -34.19
CA LEU A 105 19.70 -12.09 -34.60
C LEU A 105 20.05 -12.27 -36.09
N ARG A 106 21.34 -12.17 -36.42
CA ARG A 106 21.85 -12.29 -37.81
C ARG A 106 22.21 -13.75 -38.12
N VAL A 107 21.97 -14.14 -39.39
CA VAL A 107 22.33 -15.48 -39.89
C VAL A 107 23.82 -15.77 -39.66
N GLY A 108 24.13 -16.98 -39.27
CA GLY A 108 25.47 -17.46 -38.97
C GLY A 108 26.00 -17.15 -37.58
N ARG A 109 25.29 -16.34 -36.77
CA ARG A 109 25.68 -16.11 -35.39
C ARG A 109 25.14 -17.19 -34.46
N GLN A 110 25.95 -17.58 -33.48
CA GLN A 110 25.55 -18.50 -32.41
C GLN A 110 25.00 -17.73 -31.19
N GLY A 111 24.07 -18.35 -30.50
CA GLY A 111 23.48 -17.83 -29.29
C GLY A 111 22.80 -18.92 -28.46
N LEU A 112 22.58 -18.57 -27.21
CA LEU A 112 21.79 -19.37 -26.27
C LEU A 112 20.37 -18.84 -26.28
N PHE A 113 19.40 -19.73 -26.46
CA PHE A 113 17.97 -19.41 -26.55
C PHE A 113 17.22 -20.16 -25.48
N ALA A 114 16.54 -19.47 -24.58
CA ALA A 114 15.81 -20.05 -23.47
C ALA A 114 14.32 -19.73 -23.54
N GLY A 115 13.47 -20.70 -23.23
CA GLY A 115 12.03 -20.51 -23.19
C GLY A 115 11.25 -21.81 -23.12
N LYS A 116 9.92 -21.67 -23.14
CA LYS A 116 9.01 -22.81 -23.13
C LYS A 116 8.73 -23.27 -24.56
N VAL A 117 8.89 -24.57 -24.81
CA VAL A 117 8.63 -25.19 -26.11
C VAL A 117 7.12 -25.22 -26.37
N GLY A 118 6.70 -24.60 -27.43
CA GLY A 118 5.35 -24.72 -27.99
C GLY A 118 5.36 -25.39 -29.36
N VAL A 119 4.21 -25.78 -29.85
CA VAL A 119 4.01 -26.30 -31.21
C VAL A 119 3.06 -25.39 -31.96
N PHE A 120 3.49 -24.94 -33.14
CA PHE A 120 2.66 -24.17 -34.05
C PHE A 120 2.76 -24.72 -35.48
N ASN A 121 1.62 -25.04 -36.08
CA ASN A 121 1.56 -25.70 -37.41
C ASN A 121 2.45 -26.96 -37.48
N GLY A 122 2.49 -27.78 -36.43
CA GLY A 122 3.28 -29.01 -36.38
C GLY A 122 4.81 -28.80 -36.22
N LYS A 123 5.28 -27.55 -36.04
CA LYS A 123 6.70 -27.23 -35.83
C LYS A 123 6.94 -26.77 -34.41
N ARG A 124 8.03 -27.18 -33.80
CA ARG A 124 8.48 -26.71 -32.50
C ARG A 124 8.89 -25.24 -32.60
N GLN A 125 8.47 -24.44 -31.61
CA GLN A 125 8.81 -23.04 -31.54
C GLN A 125 9.03 -22.59 -30.10
N LEU A 126 9.84 -21.55 -29.92
CA LEU A 126 9.87 -20.73 -28.71
C LEU A 126 9.21 -19.39 -29.05
N ALA A 127 8.16 -19.03 -28.29
CA ALA A 127 7.51 -17.75 -28.42
C ALA A 127 8.14 -16.73 -27.44
N HIS A 128 8.70 -15.66 -27.97
CA HIS A 128 9.43 -14.65 -27.19
C HIS A 128 10.54 -15.25 -26.31
N PRO A 129 11.44 -16.10 -26.84
CA PRO A 129 12.51 -16.64 -26.03
C PRO A 129 13.42 -15.53 -25.50
N ASP A 130 14.00 -15.78 -24.33
CA ASP A 130 15.19 -15.06 -23.90
C ASP A 130 16.37 -15.57 -24.72
N TYR A 131 17.29 -14.66 -25.07
CA TYR A 131 18.48 -15.06 -25.79
C TYR A 131 19.71 -14.23 -25.38
N GLU A 132 20.86 -14.86 -25.50
CA GLU A 132 22.15 -14.20 -25.40
C GLU A 132 23.01 -14.61 -26.58
N MET A 133 23.47 -13.61 -27.34
CA MET A 133 24.31 -13.85 -28.50
C MET A 133 25.76 -14.02 -28.04
N ILE A 134 26.42 -15.10 -28.48
CA ILE A 134 27.82 -15.32 -28.21
C ILE A 134 28.63 -14.34 -29.04
N PRO A 135 29.53 -13.53 -28.41
CA PRO A 135 30.42 -12.63 -29.16
C PRO A 135 31.38 -13.39 -30.05
N ASP A 136 31.64 -12.87 -31.25
CA ASP A 136 32.58 -13.46 -32.19
C ASP A 136 33.96 -13.60 -31.53
N GLY A 137 34.52 -14.82 -31.47
CA GLY A 137 35.85 -15.13 -30.92
C GLY A 137 35.90 -15.52 -29.45
N ASN A 138 34.74 -15.61 -28.75
CA ASN A 138 34.70 -16.19 -27.40
C ASN A 138 34.59 -17.73 -27.44
N ASP A 139 35.18 -18.35 -26.41
CA ASP A 139 35.01 -19.79 -26.19
C ASP A 139 33.54 -20.11 -25.85
N VAL A 140 32.92 -20.93 -26.70
CA VAL A 140 31.52 -21.35 -26.56
C VAL A 140 31.30 -22.08 -25.24
N ASP A 141 32.23 -22.89 -24.78
CA ASP A 141 32.12 -23.64 -23.54
C ASP A 141 32.11 -22.73 -22.31
N SER A 142 32.86 -21.63 -22.32
CA SER A 142 32.85 -20.62 -21.26
C SER A 142 31.51 -19.85 -21.24
N ALA A 143 30.99 -19.48 -22.41
CA ALA A 143 29.71 -18.80 -22.52
C ALA A 143 28.55 -19.73 -22.07
N VAL A 144 28.62 -21.02 -22.44
CA VAL A 144 27.66 -22.04 -22.02
C VAL A 144 27.67 -22.23 -20.50
N ALA A 145 28.85 -22.40 -19.90
CA ALA A 145 29.00 -22.57 -18.45
C ALA A 145 28.52 -21.35 -17.67
N GLU A 146 28.71 -20.14 -18.20
CA GLU A 146 28.23 -18.90 -17.60
C GLU A 146 26.70 -18.77 -17.70
N PHE A 147 26.10 -19.31 -18.73
CA PHE A 147 24.67 -19.18 -19.04
C PHE A 147 23.81 -20.32 -18.48
N ALA A 148 24.32 -21.54 -18.47
CA ALA A 148 23.61 -22.71 -17.95
C ALA A 148 23.48 -22.65 -16.43
N GLY A 149 22.32 -22.95 -15.92
CA GLY A 149 22.03 -23.02 -14.48
C GLY A 149 21.84 -21.68 -13.76
N LYS A 150 21.90 -20.51 -14.42
CA LYS A 150 21.63 -19.22 -13.78
C LYS A 150 20.12 -18.92 -13.70
N TYR A 151 19.71 -18.36 -12.57
CA TYR A 151 18.36 -17.80 -12.38
C TYR A 151 18.31 -16.40 -12.99
N LEU A 152 17.46 -16.19 -13.98
CA LEU A 152 17.30 -14.89 -14.64
C LEU A 152 16.22 -14.06 -13.97
N PRO A 153 16.56 -12.93 -13.38
CA PRO A 153 15.57 -12.02 -12.81
C PRO A 153 14.74 -11.35 -13.91
N MET A 154 13.42 -11.47 -13.81
CA MET A 154 12.46 -10.83 -14.70
C MET A 154 11.88 -9.58 -14.04
N TYR A 155 12.27 -8.42 -14.54
CA TYR A 155 11.86 -7.12 -14.01
C TYR A 155 10.56 -6.61 -14.66
N PRO A 156 9.77 -5.80 -13.93
CA PRO A 156 8.76 -4.95 -14.55
C PRO A 156 9.41 -4.06 -15.60
N ALA A 157 9.06 -4.27 -16.86
CA ALA A 157 9.73 -3.64 -18.00
C ALA A 157 8.78 -2.71 -18.75
N SER A 158 9.35 -1.85 -19.62
CA SER A 158 8.61 -1.00 -20.55
C SER A 158 9.07 -1.23 -22.00
N ALA A 159 8.30 -0.71 -22.94
CA ALA A 159 8.68 -0.78 -24.35
C ALA A 159 10.03 -0.11 -24.66
N LYS A 160 10.43 0.88 -23.84
CA LYS A 160 11.69 1.60 -24.00
C LYS A 160 12.86 0.96 -23.25
N LEU A 161 12.56 0.18 -22.21
CA LEU A 161 13.57 -0.43 -21.34
C LEU A 161 13.16 -1.89 -21.03
N PRO A 162 13.64 -2.86 -21.81
CA PRO A 162 13.35 -4.27 -21.58
C PRO A 162 14.05 -4.80 -20.33
N SER A 163 13.55 -5.92 -19.78
CA SER A 163 13.99 -6.52 -18.52
C SER A 163 15.50 -6.79 -18.47
N TRP A 164 16.06 -7.33 -19.55
CA TRP A 164 17.51 -7.61 -19.63
C TRP A 164 18.37 -6.33 -19.52
N LYS A 165 17.88 -5.20 -20.08
CA LYS A 165 18.61 -3.91 -19.99
C LYS A 165 18.54 -3.36 -18.56
N ILE A 166 17.43 -3.55 -17.87
CA ILE A 166 17.28 -3.22 -16.44
C ILE A 166 18.26 -4.07 -15.62
N ALA A 167 18.31 -5.39 -15.86
CA ALA A 167 19.25 -6.30 -15.21
C ALA A 167 20.71 -5.84 -15.38
N GLN A 168 21.08 -5.47 -16.60
CA GLN A 168 22.42 -4.94 -16.88
C GLN A 168 22.73 -3.66 -16.08
N CYS A 169 21.77 -2.71 -16.04
CA CYS A 169 21.95 -1.47 -15.28
C CYS A 169 22.06 -1.75 -13.76
N ILE A 170 21.28 -2.67 -13.23
CA ILE A 170 21.34 -3.07 -11.83
C ILE A 170 22.67 -3.71 -11.50
N ASN A 171 23.17 -4.62 -12.34
CA ASN A 171 24.48 -5.28 -12.12
C ASN A 171 25.63 -4.27 -12.14
N LEU A 172 25.61 -3.31 -13.06
CA LEU A 172 26.59 -2.21 -13.08
C LEU A 172 26.49 -1.37 -11.79
N SER A 173 25.27 -1.11 -11.32
CA SER A 173 25.06 -0.31 -10.11
C SER A 173 25.51 -1.04 -8.85
N ILE A 174 25.20 -2.33 -8.71
CA ILE A 174 25.65 -3.16 -7.58
C ILE A 174 27.18 -3.27 -7.58
N GLY A 175 27.79 -3.48 -8.75
CA GLY A 175 29.25 -3.56 -8.89
C GLY A 175 30.01 -2.26 -8.60
N ALA A 176 29.31 -1.11 -8.68
CA ALA A 176 29.89 0.20 -8.37
C ALA A 176 29.73 0.62 -6.91
N LEU A 177 28.84 -0.04 -6.15
CA LEU A 177 28.53 0.31 -4.75
C LEU A 177 29.67 -0.02 -3.81
N ASP A 178 29.88 0.86 -2.84
CA ASP A 178 30.65 0.58 -1.65
C ASP A 178 29.91 -0.40 -0.72
N GLU A 179 30.58 -0.81 0.35
CA GLU A 179 29.96 -1.62 1.39
C GLU A 179 28.76 -0.87 2.00
N ILE A 180 27.61 -1.55 2.01
CA ILE A 180 26.37 -1.02 2.57
C ILE A 180 26.29 -1.41 4.04
N ALA A 181 26.29 -0.41 4.92
CA ALA A 181 26.12 -0.63 6.35
C ALA A 181 24.71 -1.22 6.63
N ASP A 182 24.68 -2.31 7.37
CA ASP A 182 23.41 -2.91 7.79
C ASP A 182 22.91 -2.19 9.04
N PHE A 183 21.67 -1.70 8.98
CA PHE A 183 21.02 -1.07 10.13
C PHE A 183 20.38 -2.07 11.09
N MET A 184 20.22 -3.33 10.66
CA MET A 184 19.59 -4.38 11.47
C MET A 184 20.59 -4.96 12.45
N PRO A 185 20.23 -5.09 13.75
CA PRO A 185 21.07 -5.78 14.71
C PRO A 185 21.35 -7.24 14.31
N GLU A 186 22.60 -7.66 14.41
CA GLU A 186 23.06 -9.01 14.06
C GLU A 186 22.26 -10.12 14.75
N LYS A 187 21.84 -9.89 15.99
CA LYS A 187 20.98 -10.80 16.75
C LYS A 187 19.67 -11.10 15.99
N ILE A 188 19.02 -10.08 15.43
CA ILE A 188 17.76 -10.26 14.68
C ILE A 188 18.02 -11.01 13.37
N LEU A 189 19.11 -10.71 12.70
CA LEU A 189 19.49 -11.40 11.46
C LEU A 189 19.68 -12.89 11.72
N THR A 190 20.45 -13.24 12.75
CA THR A 190 20.73 -14.62 13.14
C THR A 190 19.48 -15.37 13.58
N GLU A 191 18.67 -14.78 14.47
CA GLU A 191 17.43 -15.42 14.96
C GLU A 191 16.41 -15.71 13.87
N ARG A 192 16.39 -14.88 12.81
CA ARG A 192 15.45 -15.03 11.68
C ARG A 192 16.06 -15.73 10.48
N GLY A 193 17.37 -16.00 10.48
CA GLY A 193 18.06 -16.58 9.34
C GLY A 193 18.09 -15.65 8.12
N TYR A 194 18.11 -14.33 8.34
CA TYR A 194 18.18 -13.36 7.26
C TYR A 194 19.63 -13.06 6.84
N PRO A 195 19.88 -12.85 5.53
CA PRO A 195 21.17 -12.34 5.06
C PRO A 195 21.40 -10.89 5.49
N SER A 196 22.65 -10.40 5.43
CA SER A 196 22.95 -8.98 5.56
C SER A 196 22.26 -8.17 4.45
N LEU A 197 22.08 -6.85 4.66
CA LEU A 197 21.42 -5.98 3.68
C LEU A 197 22.13 -6.03 2.32
N GLN A 198 23.45 -5.96 2.29
CA GLN A 198 24.22 -6.06 1.06
C GLN A 198 24.05 -7.42 0.38
N GLN A 199 24.10 -8.52 1.13
CA GLN A 199 23.84 -9.85 0.60
C GLN A 199 22.41 -9.98 0.06
N ALA A 200 21.42 -9.45 0.77
CA ALA A 200 20.02 -9.46 0.33
C ALA A 200 19.85 -8.71 -1.00
N ILE A 201 20.46 -7.53 -1.14
CA ILE A 201 20.44 -6.76 -2.39
C ILE A 201 21.11 -7.54 -3.53
N VAL A 202 22.26 -8.11 -3.29
CA VAL A 202 22.96 -8.91 -4.34
C VAL A 202 22.14 -10.13 -4.74
N GLN A 203 21.64 -10.90 -3.76
CA GLN A 203 20.97 -12.17 -4.02
C GLN A 203 19.54 -12.03 -4.57
N ILE A 204 18.84 -10.92 -4.29
CA ILE A 204 17.54 -10.67 -4.90
C ILE A 204 17.67 -10.36 -6.40
N HIS A 205 18.80 -9.82 -6.83
CA HIS A 205 19.04 -9.51 -8.24
C HIS A 205 19.84 -10.61 -8.97
N ASN A 206 20.73 -11.29 -8.26
CA ASN A 206 21.60 -12.34 -8.80
C ASN A 206 21.61 -13.54 -7.84
N PRO A 207 20.51 -14.28 -7.71
CA PRO A 207 20.43 -15.39 -6.77
C PRO A 207 21.32 -16.57 -7.20
N VAL A 208 21.95 -17.19 -6.22
CA VAL A 208 22.67 -18.46 -6.41
C VAL A 208 21.66 -19.60 -6.58
N ASP A 209 20.58 -19.55 -5.81
CA ASP A 209 19.45 -20.47 -5.85
C ASP A 209 18.14 -19.75 -5.45
N LEU A 210 17.00 -20.40 -5.59
CA LEU A 210 15.71 -19.80 -5.26
C LEU A 210 15.53 -19.58 -3.75
N ASP A 211 16.14 -20.40 -2.90
CA ASP A 211 16.08 -20.24 -1.44
C ASP A 211 16.78 -18.94 -1.01
N SER A 212 17.94 -18.63 -1.58
CA SER A 212 18.64 -17.37 -1.33
C SER A 212 17.85 -16.15 -1.82
N ALA A 213 17.17 -16.27 -2.95
CA ALA A 213 16.27 -15.23 -3.44
C ALA A 213 15.08 -15.01 -2.51
N ASP A 214 14.46 -16.07 -2.02
CA ASP A 214 13.32 -16.01 -1.11
C ASP A 214 13.71 -15.45 0.26
N LYS A 215 14.85 -15.85 0.82
CA LYS A 215 15.40 -15.29 2.06
C LYS A 215 15.71 -13.80 1.92
N SER A 216 16.27 -13.40 0.78
CA SER A 216 16.55 -11.99 0.49
C SER A 216 15.27 -11.17 0.36
N ARG A 217 14.25 -11.70 -0.31
CA ARG A 217 12.93 -11.09 -0.41
C ARG A 217 12.27 -10.97 0.97
N ALA A 218 12.33 -12.02 1.79
CA ALA A 218 11.80 -12.02 3.14
C ALA A 218 12.50 -10.96 4.02
N ARG A 219 13.84 -10.82 3.91
CA ARG A 219 14.59 -9.77 4.59
C ARG A 219 14.13 -8.38 4.18
N ILE A 220 14.05 -8.07 2.89
CA ILE A 220 13.65 -6.75 2.39
C ILE A 220 12.21 -6.43 2.79
N THR A 221 11.29 -7.39 2.67
CA THR A 221 9.90 -7.22 3.12
C THR A 221 9.81 -6.96 4.63
N PHE A 222 10.66 -7.64 5.42
CA PHE A 222 10.72 -7.41 6.85
C PHE A 222 11.24 -5.99 7.17
N ASP A 223 12.27 -5.52 6.46
CA ASP A 223 12.83 -4.17 6.64
C ASP A 223 11.79 -3.09 6.35
N GLU A 224 11.06 -3.20 5.24
CA GLU A 224 9.98 -2.27 4.88
C GLU A 224 8.86 -2.28 5.93
N ALA A 225 8.44 -3.48 6.37
CA ALA A 225 7.42 -3.60 7.41
C ALA A 225 7.90 -3.05 8.76
N LEU A 226 9.16 -3.29 9.13
CA LEU A 226 9.75 -2.78 10.37
C LEU A 226 9.80 -1.26 10.37
N LEU A 227 10.28 -0.63 9.29
CA LEU A 227 10.33 0.82 9.17
C LEU A 227 8.93 1.43 9.30
N MET A 228 7.94 0.86 8.64
CA MET A 228 6.54 1.30 8.78
C MET A 228 6.05 1.17 10.22
N GLN A 229 6.32 0.03 10.88
CA GLN A 229 5.91 -0.18 12.28
C GLN A 229 6.63 0.77 13.24
N LEU A 230 7.91 1.06 13.02
CA LEU A 230 8.65 2.03 13.84
C LEU A 230 8.05 3.42 13.73
N LEU A 231 7.72 3.89 12.52
CA LEU A 231 7.05 5.18 12.32
C LEU A 231 5.68 5.24 12.99
N LEU A 232 4.91 4.15 12.94
CA LEU A 232 3.62 4.07 13.63
C LEU A 232 3.78 4.06 15.15
N LEU A 233 4.81 3.36 15.67
CA LEU A 233 5.11 3.35 17.10
C LEU A 233 5.59 4.70 17.60
N GLU A 234 6.43 5.41 16.83
CA GLU A 234 6.85 6.78 17.13
C GLU A 234 5.64 7.71 17.23
N ARG A 235 4.77 7.73 16.22
CA ARG A 235 3.51 8.49 16.28
C ARG A 235 2.64 8.12 17.47
N ARG A 236 2.54 6.83 17.78
CA ARG A 236 1.78 6.37 18.94
C ARG A 236 2.40 6.86 20.24
N ALA A 237 3.73 6.90 20.32
CA ALA A 237 4.44 7.44 21.48
C ALA A 237 4.20 8.96 21.64
N GLU A 238 4.28 9.71 20.54
CA GLU A 238 3.95 11.15 20.51
C GLU A 238 2.52 11.42 20.99
N LEU A 239 1.54 10.67 20.46
CA LEU A 239 0.14 10.81 20.88
C LEU A 239 -0.06 10.45 22.35
N ARG A 240 0.65 9.45 22.87
CA ARG A 240 0.59 9.08 24.29
C ARG A 240 1.29 10.08 25.21
N ALA A 241 2.23 10.87 24.69
CA ALA A 241 2.85 11.97 25.43
C ALA A 241 1.90 13.17 25.63
N LEU A 242 0.85 13.28 24.80
CA LEU A 242 -0.18 14.29 24.98
C LEU A 242 -1.02 14.00 26.21
N LYS A 243 -1.38 15.04 26.95
CA LYS A 243 -2.24 14.91 28.14
C LYS A 243 -3.72 14.94 27.75
N ALA A 244 -4.51 14.02 28.28
CA ALA A 244 -5.97 14.02 28.18
C ALA A 244 -6.59 13.84 29.56
N VAL A 245 -7.85 14.25 29.68
CA VAL A 245 -8.63 14.03 30.90
C VAL A 245 -9.14 12.58 30.90
N ALA A 246 -8.76 11.80 31.89
CA ALA A 246 -9.26 10.45 32.07
C ALA A 246 -10.79 10.47 32.24
N ARG A 247 -11.50 9.71 31.41
CA ARG A 247 -12.97 9.64 31.38
C ARG A 247 -13.40 8.26 31.90
N ARG A 248 -13.97 8.25 33.11
CA ARG A 248 -14.45 7.01 33.73
C ARG A 248 -15.95 7.12 33.98
N PRO A 249 -16.76 6.15 33.54
CA PRO A 249 -18.19 6.15 33.82
C PRO A 249 -18.47 6.05 35.31
N LYS A 250 -19.56 6.64 35.76
CA LYS A 250 -20.04 6.47 37.13
C LYS A 250 -20.79 5.16 37.28
N SER A 251 -20.66 4.49 38.42
CA SER A 251 -21.35 3.21 38.69
C SER A 251 -22.88 3.32 38.66
N SER A 252 -23.43 4.51 38.93
CA SER A 252 -24.87 4.83 38.85
C SER A 252 -25.17 5.94 37.84
N GLY A 253 -24.40 6.02 36.78
CA GLY A 253 -24.49 7.07 35.75
C GLY A 253 -25.41 6.73 34.59
N ILE A 254 -25.39 7.62 33.58
CA ILE A 254 -26.22 7.46 32.37
C ILE A 254 -25.84 6.22 31.55
N LEU A 255 -24.58 5.81 31.54
CA LEU A 255 -24.15 4.58 30.85
C LEU A 255 -24.80 3.34 31.47
N THR A 256 -24.78 3.24 32.79
CA THR A 256 -25.42 2.10 33.50
C THR A 256 -26.93 2.09 33.30
N ALA A 257 -27.59 3.26 33.35
CA ALA A 257 -29.01 3.38 33.09
C ALA A 257 -29.38 3.04 31.64
N PHE A 258 -28.52 3.43 30.67
CA PHE A 258 -28.68 3.10 29.28
C PHE A 258 -28.58 1.57 29.05
N ASP A 259 -27.55 0.92 29.62
CA ASP A 259 -27.37 -0.52 29.49
C ASP A 259 -28.57 -1.30 30.06
N ALA A 260 -29.08 -0.85 31.18
CA ALA A 260 -30.29 -1.43 31.80
C ALA A 260 -31.58 -1.22 30.98
N SER A 261 -31.62 -0.15 30.15
CA SER A 261 -32.79 0.17 29.31
C SER A 261 -32.80 -0.55 27.96
N LEU A 262 -31.70 -1.18 27.55
CA LEU A 262 -31.63 -1.90 26.28
C LEU A 262 -32.58 -3.09 26.24
N PRO A 263 -33.41 -3.23 25.18
CA PRO A 263 -34.37 -4.36 25.07
C PRO A 263 -33.68 -5.67 24.64
N TRP A 264 -32.34 -5.68 24.50
CA TRP A 264 -31.52 -6.84 24.15
C TRP A 264 -30.22 -6.84 24.94
N GLN A 265 -29.56 -7.98 25.01
CA GLN A 265 -28.22 -8.09 25.57
C GLN A 265 -27.14 -7.75 24.52
N LEU A 266 -26.08 -7.12 24.95
CA LEU A 266 -24.90 -6.90 24.10
C LEU A 266 -24.24 -8.23 23.74
N THR A 267 -23.79 -8.36 22.50
CA THR A 267 -23.02 -9.54 22.09
C THR A 267 -21.67 -9.60 22.80
N PRO A 268 -21.05 -10.78 22.97
CA PRO A 268 -19.73 -10.90 23.59
C PRO A 268 -18.67 -9.97 22.95
N GLY A 269 -18.68 -9.83 21.60
CA GLY A 269 -17.78 -8.92 20.90
C GLY A 269 -18.05 -7.44 21.22
N GLN A 270 -19.32 -7.03 21.34
CA GLN A 270 -19.66 -5.65 21.74
C GLN A 270 -19.24 -5.37 23.18
N VAL A 271 -19.39 -6.32 24.09
CA VAL A 271 -18.95 -6.21 25.49
C VAL A 271 -17.42 -6.05 25.53
N GLN A 272 -16.70 -6.93 24.85
CA GLN A 272 -15.23 -6.88 24.83
C GLN A 272 -14.72 -5.55 24.29
N VAL A 273 -15.19 -5.11 23.11
CA VAL A 273 -14.76 -3.87 22.48
C VAL A 273 -15.13 -2.65 23.32
N SER A 274 -16.29 -2.66 23.97
CA SER A 274 -16.70 -1.59 24.88
C SER A 274 -15.74 -1.49 26.09
N ALA A 275 -15.39 -2.62 26.71
CA ALA A 275 -14.42 -2.63 27.80
C ALA A 275 -13.03 -2.11 27.42
N GLU A 276 -12.57 -2.46 26.20
CA GLU A 276 -11.31 -1.92 25.66
C GLU A 276 -11.38 -0.40 25.48
N ILE A 277 -12.49 0.12 24.91
CA ILE A 277 -12.70 1.56 24.72
C ILE A 277 -12.79 2.28 26.08
N GLU A 278 -13.50 1.73 27.04
CA GLU A 278 -13.62 2.30 28.40
C GLU A 278 -12.24 2.35 29.10
N SER A 279 -11.42 1.30 28.94
CA SER A 279 -10.03 1.27 29.44
C SER A 279 -9.18 2.36 28.82
N ASP A 280 -9.28 2.57 27.51
CA ASP A 280 -8.54 3.62 26.81
C ASP A 280 -9.01 5.03 27.22
N LEU A 281 -10.32 5.25 27.37
CA LEU A 281 -10.91 6.51 27.84
C LEU A 281 -10.48 6.86 29.28
N ALA A 282 -10.22 5.84 30.10
CA ALA A 282 -9.73 6.00 31.48
C ALA A 282 -8.24 6.37 31.55
N ALA A 283 -7.51 6.35 30.44
CA ALA A 283 -6.11 6.73 30.38
C ALA A 283 -5.93 8.26 30.42
N ALA A 284 -4.75 8.72 30.83
CA ALA A 284 -4.39 10.14 30.88
C ALA A 284 -3.84 10.69 29.52
N TYR A 285 -4.02 9.95 28.44
CA TYR A 285 -3.63 10.33 27.06
C TYR A 285 -4.79 10.12 26.11
N PRO A 286 -4.82 10.82 24.96
CA PRO A 286 -5.93 10.70 23.98
C PRO A 286 -6.07 9.29 23.42
N MET A 287 -7.30 8.79 23.39
CA MET A 287 -7.63 7.55 22.70
C MET A 287 -7.76 7.79 21.20
N HIS A 288 -7.18 6.88 20.39
CA HIS A 288 -7.38 6.79 18.94
C HIS A 288 -7.73 5.36 18.58
N ARG A 289 -9.00 5.12 18.24
CA ARG A 289 -9.51 3.77 17.92
C ARG A 289 -10.25 3.77 16.59
N LEU A 290 -10.00 2.75 15.77
CA LEU A 290 -10.81 2.40 14.61
C LEU A 290 -11.75 1.26 15.00
N LEU A 291 -13.07 1.55 15.02
CA LEU A 291 -14.09 0.54 15.24
C LEU A 291 -14.53 -0.05 13.89
N GLN A 292 -14.12 -1.28 13.62
CA GLN A 292 -14.45 -1.99 12.39
C GLN A 292 -15.50 -3.07 12.67
N GLY A 293 -16.40 -3.27 11.71
CA GLY A 293 -17.43 -4.32 11.78
C GLY A 293 -18.38 -4.23 10.59
N GLU A 294 -19.15 -5.26 10.35
CA GLU A 294 -20.15 -5.31 9.28
C GLU A 294 -21.29 -4.32 9.48
N VAL A 295 -22.06 -4.05 8.42
CA VAL A 295 -23.28 -3.25 8.51
C VAL A 295 -24.28 -4.01 9.40
N GLY A 296 -24.87 -3.30 10.38
CA GLY A 296 -25.77 -3.93 11.34
C GLY A 296 -25.12 -4.58 12.58
N SER A 297 -23.77 -4.61 12.68
CA SER A 297 -23.08 -5.17 13.86
C SER A 297 -23.24 -4.37 15.17
N GLY A 298 -23.98 -3.26 15.16
CA GLY A 298 -24.23 -2.46 16.34
C GLY A 298 -23.11 -1.46 16.69
N LYS A 299 -22.25 -1.06 15.74
CA LYS A 299 -21.21 -0.05 15.96
C LYS A 299 -21.72 1.22 16.62
N THR A 300 -22.94 1.66 16.26
CA THR A 300 -23.56 2.87 16.84
C THR A 300 -23.83 2.72 18.32
N VAL A 301 -24.22 1.54 18.80
CA VAL A 301 -24.44 1.26 20.22
C VAL A 301 -23.12 1.32 20.99
N VAL A 302 -22.06 0.71 20.46
CA VAL A 302 -20.72 0.76 21.06
C VAL A 302 -20.20 2.21 21.11
N ALA A 303 -20.36 2.98 20.03
CA ALA A 303 -19.97 4.39 20.00
C ALA A 303 -20.80 5.21 21.00
N LEU A 304 -22.10 4.97 21.10
CA LEU A 304 -22.98 5.64 22.07
C LEU A 304 -22.55 5.35 23.51
N ARG A 305 -22.23 4.11 23.85
CA ARG A 305 -21.70 3.72 25.17
C ARG A 305 -20.43 4.51 25.51
N ALA A 306 -19.49 4.65 24.57
CA ALA A 306 -18.30 5.46 24.74
C ALA A 306 -18.63 6.94 25.00
N MET A 307 -19.59 7.50 24.25
CA MET A 307 -20.07 8.87 24.47
C MET A 307 -20.72 9.05 25.86
N LEU A 308 -21.52 8.09 26.30
CA LEU A 308 -22.16 8.12 27.62
C LEU A 308 -21.13 8.02 28.75
N ALA A 309 -20.08 7.21 28.61
CA ALA A 309 -18.96 7.16 29.57
C ALA A 309 -18.27 8.53 29.72
N VAL A 310 -18.12 9.28 28.62
CA VAL A 310 -17.58 10.65 28.65
C VAL A 310 -18.54 11.59 29.38
N ILE A 311 -19.86 11.49 29.12
CA ILE A 311 -20.88 12.33 29.77
C ILE A 311 -20.92 12.05 31.27
N ASP A 312 -20.86 10.79 31.69
CA ASP A 312 -20.77 10.40 33.11
C ASP A 312 -19.60 11.07 33.84
N SER A 313 -18.50 11.31 33.13
CA SER A 313 -17.34 12.02 33.67
C SER A 313 -17.44 13.55 33.60
N GLY A 314 -18.58 14.10 33.19
CA GLY A 314 -18.82 15.54 33.07
C GLY A 314 -18.33 16.15 31.74
N GLY A 315 -17.93 15.34 30.76
CA GLY A 315 -17.48 15.81 29.45
C GLY A 315 -18.60 15.85 28.40
N GLN A 316 -18.23 16.27 27.20
CA GLN A 316 -19.10 16.27 26.02
C GLN A 316 -18.56 15.34 24.95
N ALA A 317 -19.47 14.84 24.11
CA ALA A 317 -19.12 14.01 22.94
C ALA A 317 -19.61 14.66 21.65
N ALA A 318 -18.84 14.56 20.60
CA ALA A 318 -19.21 15.02 19.26
C ALA A 318 -19.22 13.83 18.28
N LEU A 319 -20.30 13.66 17.53
CA LEU A 319 -20.43 12.65 16.47
C LEU A 319 -20.40 13.33 15.11
N LEU A 320 -19.31 13.12 14.37
CA LEU A 320 -19.14 13.68 13.03
C LEU A 320 -19.68 12.69 11.98
N ALA A 321 -20.65 13.14 11.19
CA ALA A 321 -21.20 12.38 10.07
C ALA A 321 -20.77 13.01 8.72
N PRO A 322 -20.53 12.21 7.68
CA PRO A 322 -20.06 12.72 6.39
C PRO A 322 -21.13 13.55 5.63
N THR A 323 -22.40 13.34 5.92
CA THR A 323 -23.51 14.05 5.27
C THR A 323 -24.57 14.46 6.29
N GLU A 324 -25.34 15.49 5.98
CA GLU A 324 -26.45 15.99 6.83
C GLU A 324 -27.56 14.95 7.01
N VAL A 325 -27.82 14.15 5.96
CA VAL A 325 -28.79 13.06 6.01
C VAL A 325 -28.39 12.01 7.04
N LEU A 326 -27.11 11.62 7.04
CA LEU A 326 -26.58 10.69 8.02
C LEU A 326 -26.52 11.28 9.43
N ALA A 327 -26.20 12.57 9.56
CA ALA A 327 -26.24 13.27 10.84
C ALA A 327 -27.65 13.26 11.43
N ALA A 328 -28.67 13.58 10.64
CA ALA A 328 -30.08 13.50 11.06
C ALA A 328 -30.54 12.07 11.36
N GLN A 329 -30.05 11.09 10.61
CA GLN A 329 -30.33 9.68 10.89
C GLN A 329 -29.70 9.23 12.23
N HIS A 330 -28.46 9.64 12.49
CA HIS A 330 -27.80 9.35 13.78
C HIS A 330 -28.53 10.00 14.94
N LEU A 331 -28.98 11.27 14.78
CA LEU A 331 -29.78 11.94 15.81
C LEU A 331 -31.00 11.09 16.20
N ARG A 332 -31.85 10.75 15.21
CA ARG A 332 -33.06 9.96 15.45
C ARG A 332 -32.77 8.60 16.08
N THR A 333 -31.70 7.95 15.64
CA THR A 333 -31.29 6.65 16.16
C THR A 333 -30.84 6.76 17.61
N ILE A 334 -30.01 7.74 17.94
CA ILE A 334 -29.48 7.96 19.28
C ILE A 334 -30.59 8.41 20.24
N GLU A 335 -31.49 9.32 19.83
CA GLU A 335 -32.66 9.72 20.63
C GLU A 335 -33.57 8.54 20.92
N LYS A 336 -33.82 7.69 19.91
CA LYS A 336 -34.62 6.47 20.09
C LYS A 336 -33.98 5.47 21.05
N LEU A 337 -32.65 5.30 20.97
CA LEU A 337 -31.91 4.41 21.86
C LEU A 337 -31.87 4.92 23.31
N LEU A 338 -31.72 6.21 23.49
CA LEU A 338 -31.68 6.85 24.79
C LEU A 338 -33.09 6.91 25.46
N GLY A 339 -34.16 7.06 24.65
CA GLY A 339 -35.50 7.22 25.15
C GLY A 339 -35.64 8.35 26.19
N PRO A 340 -36.11 8.07 27.41
CA PRO A 340 -36.22 9.07 28.47
C PRO A 340 -34.88 9.72 28.88
N LEU A 341 -33.76 9.01 28.68
CA LEU A 341 -32.40 9.52 28.96
C LEU A 341 -31.96 10.64 28.00
N ALA A 342 -32.66 10.89 26.90
CA ALA A 342 -32.43 12.00 25.99
C ALA A 342 -33.08 13.32 26.45
N GLN A 343 -33.86 13.32 27.53
CA GLN A 343 -34.67 14.46 27.99
C GLN A 343 -33.99 15.28 29.09
N GLY A 344 -32.68 15.44 29.04
CA GLY A 344 -31.92 16.23 30.00
C GLY A 344 -32.40 17.70 30.07
N GLY A 345 -32.61 18.22 31.30
CA GLY A 345 -33.03 19.59 31.52
C GLY A 345 -34.53 19.86 31.24
N MET A 346 -35.35 18.84 30.98
CA MET A 346 -36.82 18.99 30.83
C MET A 346 -37.51 18.72 32.15
N LEU A 347 -38.66 19.39 32.38
CA LEU A 347 -39.49 19.17 33.55
C LEU A 347 -39.99 17.70 33.57
N GLY A 348 -39.60 16.92 34.59
CA GLY A 348 -39.87 15.50 34.69
C GLY A 348 -38.80 14.61 34.05
N GLY A 349 -37.73 15.12 33.50
CA GLY A 349 -36.59 14.36 33.03
C GLY A 349 -35.78 13.77 34.20
N SER A 350 -35.05 12.68 33.96
CA SER A 350 -34.15 12.09 34.93
C SER A 350 -32.93 13.02 35.19
N GLU A 351 -32.49 13.11 36.44
CA GLU A 351 -31.28 13.90 36.81
C GLU A 351 -30.01 13.42 36.09
N ILE A 352 -29.99 12.16 35.66
CA ILE A 352 -28.87 11.57 34.90
C ILE A 352 -29.06 11.65 33.39
N ALA A 353 -30.17 12.28 32.89
CA ALA A 353 -30.43 12.39 31.45
C ALA A 353 -29.47 13.41 30.79
N THR A 354 -29.23 13.23 29.50
CA THR A 354 -28.45 14.15 28.66
C THR A 354 -29.30 14.73 27.54
N LYS A 355 -28.78 15.72 26.83
CA LYS A 355 -29.43 16.27 25.64
C LYS A 355 -28.57 15.98 24.40
N VAL A 356 -29.24 15.65 23.30
CA VAL A 356 -28.59 15.46 22.00
C VAL A 356 -28.98 16.63 21.10
N THR A 357 -28.04 17.22 20.42
CA THR A 357 -28.31 18.33 19.49
C THR A 357 -27.68 18.09 18.13
N LEU A 358 -28.31 18.63 17.09
CA LEU A 358 -27.80 18.57 15.70
C LEU A 358 -27.18 19.89 15.32
N LEU A 359 -26.05 19.88 14.63
CA LEU A 359 -25.40 21.06 14.06
C LEU A 359 -24.97 20.80 12.62
N THR A 360 -25.73 21.30 11.66
CA THR A 360 -25.48 21.15 10.22
C THR A 360 -25.53 22.50 9.49
N GLY A 361 -25.08 22.52 8.23
CA GLY A 361 -25.02 23.74 7.43
C GLY A 361 -26.40 24.28 6.99
N SER A 362 -27.36 23.36 6.75
CA SER A 362 -28.69 23.70 6.20
C SER A 362 -29.74 24.13 7.26
N GLN A 363 -29.36 24.12 8.55
CA GLN A 363 -30.27 24.54 9.62
C GLN A 363 -30.66 26.03 9.53
N SER A 364 -31.87 26.34 9.99
CA SER A 364 -32.29 27.72 10.17
C SER A 364 -31.36 28.47 11.15
N ALA A 365 -31.22 29.77 10.99
CA ALA A 365 -30.36 30.59 11.86
C ALA A 365 -30.73 30.46 13.36
N ALA A 366 -32.02 30.36 13.67
CA ALA A 366 -32.49 30.14 15.03
C ALA A 366 -32.09 28.81 15.62
N ALA A 367 -32.33 27.71 14.88
CA ALA A 367 -31.94 26.33 15.30
C ALA A 367 -30.42 26.20 15.44
N ARG A 368 -29.66 26.80 14.50
CA ARG A 368 -28.21 26.82 14.56
C ARG A 368 -27.69 27.59 15.80
N LYS A 369 -28.29 28.75 16.10
CA LYS A 369 -27.91 29.53 17.27
C LYS A 369 -28.20 28.79 18.58
N GLU A 370 -29.32 28.08 18.65
CA GLU A 370 -29.67 27.23 19.81
C GLU A 370 -28.67 26.07 19.97
N ALA A 371 -28.35 25.33 18.87
CA ALA A 371 -27.40 24.24 18.90
C ALA A 371 -25.99 24.68 19.34
N LEU A 372 -25.54 25.85 18.86
CA LEU A 372 -24.27 26.46 19.27
C LEU A 372 -24.25 26.84 20.75
N ALA A 373 -25.36 27.44 21.25
CA ALA A 373 -25.48 27.78 22.65
C ALA A 373 -25.49 26.54 23.55
N MET A 374 -26.17 25.47 23.14
CA MET A 374 -26.19 24.17 23.84
C MET A 374 -24.82 23.51 23.88
N ALA A 375 -24.05 23.56 22.77
CA ALA A 375 -22.69 23.04 22.73
C ALA A 375 -21.76 23.84 23.64
N ALA A 376 -21.81 25.19 23.58
CA ALA A 376 -20.96 26.09 24.34
C ALA A 376 -21.26 26.09 25.85
N SER A 377 -22.49 25.88 26.25
CA SER A 377 -22.91 25.86 27.67
C SER A 377 -22.72 24.48 28.32
N GLY A 378 -22.44 23.41 27.54
CA GLY A 378 -22.50 22.03 28.05
C GLY A 378 -23.91 21.49 28.23
N GLY A 379 -24.94 22.24 27.81
CA GLY A 379 -26.37 21.85 27.90
C GLY A 379 -26.69 20.60 27.03
N ALA A 380 -25.94 20.40 25.96
CA ALA A 380 -25.96 19.13 25.20
C ALA A 380 -24.72 18.29 25.51
N GLY A 381 -24.91 17.08 26.01
CA GLY A 381 -23.82 16.14 26.23
C GLY A 381 -23.34 15.50 24.91
N ILE A 382 -24.25 15.35 23.92
CA ILE A 382 -23.91 14.82 22.59
C ILE A 382 -24.27 15.85 21.53
N VAL A 383 -23.28 16.20 20.68
CA VAL A 383 -23.48 17.08 19.53
C VAL A 383 -23.21 16.29 18.26
N ILE A 384 -24.21 16.14 17.40
CA ILE A 384 -24.11 15.44 16.12
C ILE A 384 -24.06 16.45 15.00
N GLY A 385 -23.19 16.28 14.03
CA GLY A 385 -23.16 17.19 12.88
C GLY A 385 -22.24 16.72 11.78
N THR A 386 -22.06 17.61 10.81
CA THR A 386 -21.15 17.40 9.69
C THR A 386 -19.86 18.20 9.93
N HIS A 387 -19.10 18.47 8.87
CA HIS A 387 -17.95 19.38 8.92
C HIS A 387 -18.25 20.73 9.58
N ALA A 388 -19.53 21.11 9.68
CA ALA A 388 -19.94 22.31 10.42
C ALA A 388 -19.48 22.32 11.89
N LEU A 389 -19.28 21.13 12.51
CA LEU A 389 -18.71 20.98 13.86
C LEU A 389 -17.24 21.44 13.95
N LEU A 390 -16.54 21.49 12.84
CA LEU A 390 -15.12 21.86 12.75
C LEU A 390 -14.92 23.36 12.51
N SER A 391 -16.01 24.12 12.37
CA SER A 391 -15.98 25.57 12.19
C SER A 391 -15.41 26.26 13.42
N GLU A 392 -14.62 27.33 13.23
CA GLU A 392 -14.08 28.16 14.31
C GLU A 392 -15.16 28.79 15.21
N SER A 393 -16.39 28.93 14.69
CA SER A 393 -17.55 29.45 15.43
C SER A 393 -18.15 28.45 16.42
N VAL A 394 -17.74 27.18 16.41
CA VAL A 394 -18.26 26.14 17.32
C VAL A 394 -17.35 26.03 18.53
N ALA A 395 -17.87 26.40 19.68
CA ALA A 395 -17.23 26.19 20.96
C ALA A 395 -17.93 25.07 21.73
N PHE A 396 -17.17 24.28 22.43
CA PHE A 396 -17.65 23.25 23.37
C PHE A 396 -17.22 23.62 24.79
N ASN A 397 -18.05 23.30 25.77
CA ASN A 397 -17.71 23.53 27.17
C ASN A 397 -16.58 22.60 27.66
N ASP A 398 -16.69 21.31 27.37
CA ASP A 398 -15.69 20.30 27.77
C ASP A 398 -15.56 19.18 26.72
N LEU A 399 -15.25 19.54 25.49
CA LEU A 399 -14.81 18.63 24.44
C LEU A 399 -13.31 18.78 24.25
N LYS A 400 -12.52 17.93 24.91
CA LYS A 400 -11.06 17.98 24.85
C LYS A 400 -10.54 16.92 23.92
N PHE A 401 -10.13 17.33 22.73
CA PHE A 401 -9.39 16.50 21.78
C PHE A 401 -8.22 17.31 21.22
N HIS A 402 -7.12 16.61 20.95
CA HIS A 402 -5.91 17.26 20.46
C HIS A 402 -5.82 17.24 18.94
N LYS A 403 -6.40 16.24 18.29
CA LYS A 403 -6.30 16.03 16.85
C LYS A 403 -7.54 15.36 16.30
N ILE A 404 -8.03 15.83 15.17
CA ILE A 404 -9.12 15.23 14.41
C ILE A 404 -8.53 14.54 13.20
N TYR A 405 -8.90 13.28 12.99
CA TYR A 405 -8.55 12.52 11.79
C TYR A 405 -9.79 12.32 10.92
N THR A 406 -9.60 12.49 9.62
CA THR A 406 -10.60 12.13 8.63
C THR A 406 -9.92 11.39 7.48
N TYR A 407 -10.60 10.42 6.92
CA TYR A 407 -10.16 9.65 5.77
C TYR A 407 -11.00 10.03 4.56
N ALA A 408 -10.36 10.33 3.45
CA ALA A 408 -11.01 10.65 2.19
C ALA A 408 -10.40 9.83 1.05
N TYR A 409 -11.25 9.34 0.16
CA TYR A 409 -10.82 8.70 -1.08
C TYR A 409 -10.61 9.76 -2.16
N ASP A 410 -9.64 9.55 -3.03
CA ASP A 410 -9.22 10.49 -4.10
C ASP A 410 -10.31 10.76 -5.15
N ILE A 411 -11.37 9.96 -5.14
CA ILE A 411 -12.53 10.12 -6.03
C ILE A 411 -13.41 11.36 -5.74
N ARG A 412 -13.11 12.15 -4.70
CA ARG A 412 -13.86 13.35 -4.32
C ARG A 412 -12.96 14.59 -4.22
N PRO A 413 -12.56 15.18 -5.35
CA PRO A 413 -11.67 16.36 -5.35
C PRO A 413 -12.19 17.54 -4.53
N GLN A 414 -13.52 17.72 -4.47
CA GLN A 414 -14.15 18.80 -3.70
C GLN A 414 -13.94 18.64 -2.19
N LEU A 415 -13.86 17.41 -1.69
CA LEU A 415 -13.55 17.16 -0.28
C LEU A 415 -12.10 17.56 0.06
N PHE A 416 -11.18 17.39 -0.88
CA PHE A 416 -9.80 17.86 -0.74
C PHE A 416 -9.69 19.35 -0.64
N MET A 417 -10.37 20.08 -1.53
CA MET A 417 -10.40 21.53 -1.49
C MET A 417 -10.94 22.00 -0.13
N LEU A 418 -12.03 21.40 0.32
CA LEU A 418 -12.63 21.72 1.62
C LEU A 418 -11.67 21.45 2.80
N LEU A 419 -10.99 20.30 2.80
CA LEU A 419 -10.04 19.94 3.86
C LEU A 419 -8.84 20.89 3.87
N ASN A 420 -8.32 21.27 2.70
CA ASN A 420 -7.27 22.26 2.57
C ASN A 420 -7.72 23.65 3.03
N ASP A 421 -8.93 24.09 2.64
CA ASP A 421 -9.51 25.36 3.07
C ASP A 421 -9.70 25.41 4.60
N CYS A 422 -10.04 24.27 5.21
CA CYS A 422 -10.12 24.12 6.66
C CYS A 422 -8.73 23.96 7.34
N LYS A 423 -7.62 24.11 6.60
CA LYS A 423 -6.24 23.98 7.09
C LYS A 423 -5.93 22.61 7.69
N TYR A 424 -6.49 21.55 7.11
CA TYR A 424 -6.04 20.19 7.38
C TYR A 424 -4.71 19.92 6.66
N ASN A 425 -3.77 19.31 7.36
CA ASN A 425 -2.52 18.87 6.75
C ASN A 425 -2.72 17.52 6.05
N ASN A 426 -2.17 17.41 4.84
CA ASN A 426 -2.08 16.14 4.15
C ASN A 426 -0.93 15.33 4.79
N GLU A 427 -1.25 14.29 5.56
CA GLU A 427 -0.25 13.51 6.31
C GLU A 427 0.29 12.34 5.52
N ALA A 428 -0.55 11.70 4.71
CA ALA A 428 -0.13 10.55 3.91
C ALA A 428 -1.05 10.35 2.71
N VAL A 429 -0.49 9.77 1.66
CA VAL A 429 -1.21 9.26 0.50
C VAL A 429 -0.93 7.77 0.42
N LEU A 430 -1.95 6.93 0.65
CA LEU A 430 -1.89 5.50 0.40
C LEU A 430 -2.25 5.27 -1.06
N ARG A 431 -1.25 5.07 -1.91
CA ARG A 431 -1.46 4.90 -3.35
C ARG A 431 -2.04 3.52 -3.65
N GLU A 432 -2.98 3.48 -4.59
CA GLU A 432 -3.59 2.24 -5.09
C GLU A 432 -4.10 1.31 -3.97
N HIS A 433 -4.66 1.87 -2.91
CA HIS A 433 -5.00 1.12 -1.71
C HIS A 433 -6.41 0.56 -1.70
N VAL A 434 -7.31 1.12 -2.50
CA VAL A 434 -8.71 0.70 -2.60
C VAL A 434 -9.09 0.46 -4.05
N TYR A 435 -9.73 -0.68 -4.32
CA TYR A 435 -10.21 -1.05 -5.64
C TYR A 435 -11.70 -0.69 -5.78
N ILE A 436 -12.02 0.31 -6.63
CA ILE A 436 -13.37 0.80 -6.84
C ILE A 436 -13.65 0.87 -8.36
N ASN A 437 -14.75 0.27 -8.79
CA ASN A 437 -15.20 0.31 -10.19
C ASN A 437 -14.13 -0.12 -11.21
N GLY A 438 -13.29 -1.09 -10.87
CA GLY A 438 -12.27 -1.60 -11.79
C GLY A 438 -10.95 -0.81 -11.78
N VAL A 439 -10.78 0.18 -10.90
CA VAL A 439 -9.57 1.01 -10.79
C VAL A 439 -9.09 1.04 -9.33
N PHE A 440 -7.76 1.05 -9.15
CA PHE A 440 -7.18 1.29 -7.84
C PHE A 440 -7.17 2.80 -7.54
N GLU A 441 -7.73 3.17 -6.39
CA GLU A 441 -7.82 4.54 -5.91
C GLU A 441 -6.88 4.80 -4.73
N ASN A 442 -6.42 6.04 -4.62
CA ASN A 442 -5.59 6.47 -3.52
C ASN A 442 -6.44 6.81 -2.30
N VAL A 443 -5.93 6.51 -1.10
CA VAL A 443 -6.51 6.96 0.16
C VAL A 443 -5.66 8.10 0.71
N LEU A 444 -6.29 9.21 1.02
CA LEU A 444 -5.64 10.37 1.61
C LEU A 444 -5.97 10.51 3.08
N ILE A 445 -4.95 10.74 3.88
CA ILE A 445 -5.06 10.92 5.31
C ILE A 445 -4.81 12.39 5.61
N HIS A 446 -5.81 13.06 6.14
CA HIS A 446 -5.75 14.47 6.55
C HIS A 446 -5.89 14.60 8.04
N SER A 447 -5.21 15.56 8.63
CA SER A 447 -5.32 15.87 10.05
C SER A 447 -5.29 17.36 10.32
N LYS A 448 -5.88 17.77 11.43
CA LYS A 448 -5.86 19.15 11.92
C LYS A 448 -5.56 19.18 13.41
N PHE A 449 -4.55 19.97 13.80
CA PHE A 449 -4.30 20.25 15.20
C PHE A 449 -5.26 21.32 15.72
N ASN A 450 -5.81 21.09 16.88
CA ASN A 450 -6.56 22.13 17.56
C ASN A 450 -5.62 23.17 18.18
N LYS A 451 -5.64 24.41 17.66
CA LYS A 451 -4.75 25.51 18.06
C LYS A 451 -4.85 25.96 19.52
N PHE A 452 -5.85 25.47 20.26
CA PHE A 452 -6.07 25.88 21.66
C PHE A 452 -5.20 25.16 22.68
N TYR A 453 -4.23 24.37 22.25
CA TYR A 453 -3.37 23.55 23.13
C TYR A 453 -1.88 23.55 22.74
N LEU A 454 -1.42 24.59 22.05
CA LEU A 454 0.01 24.90 21.94
C LEU A 454 0.41 25.90 23.01
#